data_22cac2c75f1f1eb8ea934e9453d6abe1
#
_entry.id   22cac2c75f1f1eb8ea934e9453d6abe1
#
_cell.length_a   1.000
_cell.length_b   1.000
_cell.length_c   1.000
_cell.angle_alpha   90.00
_cell.angle_beta   90.00
_cell.angle_gamma   90.00
#
_symmetry.space_group_name_H-M   'P 1'
#
loop_
_entity.id
_entity.type
_entity.pdbx_description
1 polymer ?
#
loop_
_entity_poly.entity_id
_entity_poly.type
_entity_poly.pdbx_seq_one_letter_code
_entity_poly.pdbx_strand_id
1 'polypeptide(L)'
;MQPELAPRHTTPSLPQLLAIAAALSLGAAVSLGITRFAYGLLLPAMRADLGWSYTLAGAMNTANAAGYLLGALATPWLLKRYTPVALLVAGSLLASVFMAGSGFFTDATALLVQRLLAGVASALVFIAGGLLAARLGALAPKQMGLVLGLYYGGAGLGITLSALLVPSALQAATGVPHGWAWAWRALALACLLATAVLAWVGQRLKVLLAPAASAPLEGFERPFKWLDFAPVLVGYLLFGMGYIGYMTFVVAAESR
;
A
#
# COMPACT_ATOMS: atom_id res chain seq x y z
N MET A 1 -19.56 -27.92 -41.71
CA MET A 1 -18.64 -26.93 -41.14
C MET A 1 -19.32 -26.39 -39.89
N GLN A 2 -19.03 -26.98 -38.73
CA GLN A 2 -19.60 -26.51 -37.46
C GLN A 2 -18.83 -25.26 -37.03
N PRO A 3 -19.50 -24.17 -36.58
CA PRO A 3 -18.79 -23.04 -36.04
C PRO A 3 -18.15 -23.47 -34.73
N GLU A 4 -16.82 -23.35 -34.67
CA GLU A 4 -15.99 -23.55 -33.50
C GLU A 4 -16.51 -22.63 -32.40
N LEU A 5 -17.10 -23.22 -31.36
CA LEU A 5 -17.64 -22.51 -30.21
C LEU A 5 -16.47 -21.80 -29.49
N ALA A 6 -16.37 -20.49 -29.67
CA ALA A 6 -15.44 -19.67 -28.88
C ALA A 6 -15.55 -20.01 -27.40
N PRO A 7 -14.44 -20.13 -26.66
CA PRO A 7 -14.45 -20.50 -25.26
C PRO A 7 -15.35 -19.52 -24.49
N ARG A 8 -16.41 -20.05 -23.87
CA ARG A 8 -17.30 -19.27 -23.00
C ARG A 8 -16.48 -18.74 -21.83
N HIS A 9 -16.11 -17.47 -21.89
CA HIS A 9 -15.54 -16.78 -20.76
C HIS A 9 -16.59 -16.73 -19.66
N THR A 10 -16.47 -17.62 -18.67
CA THR A 10 -17.35 -17.61 -17.50
C THR A 10 -17.03 -16.37 -16.70
N THR A 11 -17.96 -15.41 -16.69
CA THR A 11 -17.89 -14.27 -15.76
C THR A 11 -17.80 -14.82 -14.33
N PRO A 12 -16.87 -14.31 -13.50
CA PRO A 12 -16.71 -14.80 -12.14
C PRO A 12 -18.03 -14.62 -11.38
N SER A 13 -18.40 -15.60 -10.55
CA SER A 13 -19.53 -15.46 -9.66
C SER A 13 -19.28 -14.32 -8.66
N LEU A 14 -20.35 -13.71 -8.15
CA LEU A 14 -20.22 -12.62 -7.17
C LEU A 14 -19.35 -13.00 -5.95
N PRO A 15 -19.50 -14.18 -5.33
CA PRO A 15 -18.61 -14.59 -4.24
C PRO A 15 -17.14 -14.68 -4.64
N GLN A 16 -16.84 -15.19 -5.83
CA GLN A 16 -15.47 -15.25 -6.34
C GLN A 16 -14.88 -13.85 -6.56
N LEU A 17 -15.66 -12.94 -7.13
CA LEU A 17 -15.26 -11.56 -7.37
C LEU A 17 -14.95 -10.85 -6.05
N LEU A 18 -15.81 -11.00 -5.04
CA LEU A 18 -15.62 -10.41 -3.71
C LEU A 18 -14.44 -11.03 -2.97
N ALA A 19 -14.22 -12.33 -3.07
CA ALA A 19 -13.06 -13.01 -2.48
C ALA A 19 -11.74 -12.49 -3.08
N ILE A 20 -11.68 -12.30 -4.40
CA ILE A 20 -10.52 -11.72 -5.07
C ILE A 20 -10.31 -10.26 -4.65
N ALA A 21 -11.39 -9.46 -4.58
CA ALA A 21 -11.32 -8.07 -4.13
C ALA A 21 -10.84 -7.96 -2.67
N ALA A 22 -11.34 -8.82 -1.79
CA ALA A 22 -10.90 -8.92 -0.40
C ALA A 22 -9.42 -9.33 -0.29
N ALA A 23 -8.95 -10.26 -1.12
CA ALA A 23 -7.53 -10.59 -1.17
C ALA A 23 -6.67 -9.44 -1.71
N LEU A 24 -7.13 -8.72 -2.75
CA LEU A 24 -6.45 -7.52 -3.26
C LEU A 24 -6.38 -6.41 -2.22
N SER A 25 -7.34 -6.32 -1.29
CA SER A 25 -7.33 -5.31 -0.22
C SER A 25 -6.09 -5.41 0.68
N LEU A 26 -5.45 -6.58 0.76
CA LEU A 26 -4.16 -6.75 1.43
C LEU A 26 -3.07 -5.87 0.80
N GLY A 27 -3.16 -5.54 -0.48
CA GLY A 27 -2.26 -4.57 -1.11
C GLY A 27 -2.41 -3.17 -0.49
N ALA A 28 -3.63 -2.68 -0.31
CA ALA A 28 -3.88 -1.41 0.36
C ALA A 28 -3.50 -1.48 1.86
N ALA A 29 -3.71 -2.63 2.52
CA ALA A 29 -3.29 -2.87 3.89
C ALA A 29 -1.77 -2.75 4.05
N VAL A 30 -0.98 -3.42 3.19
CA VAL A 30 0.48 -3.34 3.17
C VAL A 30 0.93 -1.91 2.87
N SER A 31 0.40 -1.30 1.82
CA SER A 31 0.85 0.01 1.33
C SER A 31 0.58 1.13 2.33
N LEU A 32 -0.67 1.38 2.65
CA LEU A 32 -1.05 2.51 3.49
C LEU A 32 -1.13 2.11 4.96
N GLY A 33 -1.82 1.00 5.27
CA GLY A 33 -2.11 0.61 6.64
C GLY A 33 -0.85 0.26 7.43
N ILE A 34 0.05 -0.56 6.88
CA ILE A 34 1.23 -1.01 7.61
C ILE A 34 2.43 -0.10 7.32
N THR A 35 2.82 0.02 6.04
CA THR A 35 4.08 0.71 5.68
C THR A 35 4.10 2.18 6.09
N ARG A 36 2.96 2.85 6.07
CA ARG A 36 2.85 4.27 6.38
C ARG A 36 2.43 4.54 7.82
N PHE A 37 1.32 3.93 8.28
CA PHE A 37 0.72 4.28 9.58
C PHE A 37 1.42 3.67 10.79
N ALA A 38 2.01 2.47 10.67
CA ALA A 38 2.68 1.83 11.80
C ALA A 38 3.81 2.67 12.41
N TYR A 39 4.46 3.52 11.62
CA TYR A 39 5.53 4.39 12.12
C TYR A 39 5.06 5.32 13.22
N GLY A 40 3.86 5.90 13.11
CA GLY A 40 3.30 6.77 14.17
C GLY A 40 3.22 6.09 15.52
N LEU A 41 2.89 4.80 15.55
CA LEU A 41 2.83 3.97 16.76
C LEU A 41 4.23 3.65 17.32
N LEU A 42 5.24 3.53 16.46
CA LEU A 42 6.62 3.22 16.83
C LEU A 42 7.44 4.45 17.18
N LEU A 43 7.03 5.63 16.72
CA LEU A 43 7.77 6.89 16.88
C LEU A 43 8.14 7.20 18.34
N PRO A 44 7.24 7.10 19.34
CA PRO A 44 7.62 7.39 20.73
C PRO A 44 8.74 6.49 21.23
N ALA A 45 8.64 5.17 20.98
CA ALA A 45 9.63 4.19 21.42
C ALA A 45 10.99 4.39 20.72
N MET A 46 10.98 4.58 19.40
CA MET A 46 12.21 4.82 18.63
C MET A 46 12.86 6.15 19.02
N ARG A 47 12.07 7.20 19.19
CA ARG A 47 12.58 8.52 19.55
C ARG A 47 13.23 8.50 20.94
N ALA A 48 12.61 7.86 21.92
CA ALA A 48 13.15 7.75 23.27
C ALA A 48 14.46 6.94 23.31
N ASP A 49 14.50 5.81 22.61
CA ASP A 49 15.64 4.89 22.58
C ASP A 49 16.83 5.46 21.80
N LEU A 50 16.58 6.12 20.66
CA LEU A 50 17.62 6.63 19.75
C LEU A 50 17.97 8.12 20.02
N GLY A 51 17.34 8.78 21.00
CA GLY A 51 17.61 10.16 21.35
C GLY A 51 17.23 11.17 20.26
N TRP A 52 16.21 10.89 19.44
CA TRP A 52 15.87 11.72 18.31
C TRP A 52 15.14 13.01 18.69
N SER A 53 15.45 14.10 17.98
CA SER A 53 14.62 15.29 17.98
C SER A 53 13.28 15.01 17.29
N TYR A 54 12.26 15.82 17.59
CA TYR A 54 10.97 15.76 16.88
C TYR A 54 11.12 16.07 15.38
N THR A 55 12.07 16.91 15.00
CA THR A 55 12.38 17.22 13.60
C THR A 55 12.85 15.97 12.86
N LEU A 56 13.79 15.21 13.43
CA LEU A 56 14.28 13.97 12.81
C LEU A 56 13.18 12.91 12.76
N ALA A 57 12.41 12.76 13.82
CA ALA A 57 11.27 11.85 13.87
C ALA A 57 10.23 12.19 12.79
N GLY A 58 9.91 13.47 12.59
CA GLY A 58 9.06 13.94 11.49
C GLY A 58 9.68 13.70 10.11
N ALA A 59 10.99 13.88 9.97
CA ALA A 59 11.71 13.64 8.71
C ALA A 59 11.59 12.18 8.22
N MET A 60 11.51 11.20 9.12
CA MET A 60 11.27 9.80 8.77
C MET A 60 9.93 9.61 8.03
N ASN A 61 8.88 10.29 8.46
CA ASN A 61 7.58 10.23 7.80
C ASN A 61 7.58 11.02 6.48
N THR A 62 8.26 12.16 6.45
CA THR A 62 8.47 12.95 5.23
C THR A 62 9.25 12.16 4.18
N ALA A 63 10.31 11.43 4.57
CA ALA A 63 11.06 10.56 3.67
C ALA A 63 10.15 9.48 3.05
N ASN A 64 9.28 8.86 3.85
CA ASN A 64 8.32 7.89 3.33
C ASN A 64 7.31 8.53 2.35
N ALA A 65 6.82 9.73 2.65
CA ALA A 65 5.92 10.46 1.75
C ALA A 65 6.61 10.86 0.44
N ALA A 66 7.87 11.32 0.51
CA ALA A 66 8.68 11.63 -0.67
C ALA A 66 8.93 10.39 -1.52
N GLY A 67 9.26 9.26 -0.89
CA GLY A 67 9.39 7.97 -1.57
C GLY A 67 8.10 7.56 -2.26
N TYR A 68 6.95 7.73 -1.59
CA TYR A 68 5.64 7.45 -2.18
C TYR A 68 5.39 8.31 -3.44
N LEU A 69 5.70 9.60 -3.38
CA LEU A 69 5.58 10.48 -4.54
C LEU A 69 6.47 10.01 -5.70
N LEU A 70 7.74 9.69 -5.44
CA LEU A 70 8.66 9.17 -6.46
C LEU A 70 8.14 7.86 -7.07
N GLY A 71 7.66 6.94 -6.24
CA GLY A 71 7.05 5.69 -6.69
C GLY A 71 5.79 5.93 -7.53
N ALA A 72 4.94 6.87 -7.12
CA ALA A 72 3.73 7.21 -7.86
C ALA A 72 4.05 7.79 -9.24
N LEU A 73 5.05 8.66 -9.34
CA LEU A 73 5.51 9.22 -10.62
C LEU A 73 6.17 8.17 -11.53
N ALA A 74 6.87 7.19 -10.94
CA ALA A 74 7.51 6.11 -11.69
C ALA A 74 6.52 5.04 -12.18
N THR A 75 5.42 4.82 -11.46
CA THR A 75 4.48 3.72 -11.72
C THR A 75 3.90 3.73 -13.15
N PRO A 76 3.46 4.85 -13.75
CA PRO A 76 2.95 4.84 -15.12
C PRO A 76 3.99 4.38 -16.15
N TRP A 77 5.26 4.73 -15.96
CA TRP A 77 6.35 4.27 -16.82
C TRP A 77 6.65 2.78 -16.63
N LEU A 78 6.64 2.31 -15.36
CA LEU A 78 6.83 0.89 -15.05
C LEU A 78 5.68 0.03 -15.60
N LEU A 79 4.45 0.52 -15.60
CA LEU A 79 3.28 -0.18 -16.16
C LEU A 79 3.36 -0.35 -17.70
N LYS A 80 4.20 0.41 -18.39
CA LYS A 80 4.49 0.19 -19.82
C LYS A 80 5.40 -1.03 -20.05
N ARG A 81 6.16 -1.47 -19.04
CA ARG A 81 7.14 -2.56 -19.13
C ARG A 81 6.76 -3.80 -18.34
N TYR A 82 6.01 -3.63 -17.26
CA TYR A 82 5.66 -4.69 -16.33
C TYR A 82 4.14 -4.77 -16.15
N THR A 83 3.64 -5.98 -15.90
CA THR A 83 2.21 -6.17 -15.61
C THR A 83 1.84 -5.57 -14.25
N PRO A 84 0.59 -5.12 -14.06
CA PRO A 84 0.14 -4.64 -12.74
C PRO A 84 0.32 -5.68 -11.63
N VAL A 85 0.14 -6.97 -11.94
CA VAL A 85 0.37 -8.07 -10.98
C VAL A 85 1.84 -8.14 -10.57
N ALA A 86 2.77 -8.00 -11.53
CA ALA A 86 4.19 -8.01 -11.23
C ALA A 86 4.59 -6.84 -10.32
N LEU A 87 4.09 -5.63 -10.60
CA LEU A 87 4.35 -4.45 -9.77
C LEU A 87 3.72 -4.57 -8.37
N LEU A 88 2.51 -5.12 -8.27
CA LEU A 88 1.85 -5.38 -6.98
C LEU A 88 2.70 -6.31 -6.11
N VAL A 89 3.11 -7.45 -6.65
CA VAL A 89 3.86 -8.48 -5.90
C VAL A 89 5.29 -8.00 -5.59
N ALA A 90 5.99 -7.45 -6.58
CA ALA A 90 7.35 -6.93 -6.38
C ALA A 90 7.36 -5.77 -5.38
N GLY A 91 6.41 -4.83 -5.49
CA GLY A 91 6.26 -3.73 -4.53
C GLY A 91 5.97 -4.23 -3.12
N SER A 92 5.07 -5.21 -2.95
CA SER A 92 4.76 -5.80 -1.64
C SER A 92 5.96 -6.52 -1.03
N LEU A 93 6.73 -7.24 -1.84
CA LEU A 93 7.95 -7.89 -1.39
C LEU A 93 9.01 -6.88 -0.96
N LEU A 94 9.24 -5.84 -1.77
CA LEU A 94 10.16 -4.76 -1.43
C LEU A 94 9.73 -4.01 -0.17
N ALA A 95 8.44 -3.74 0.01
CA ALA A 95 7.92 -3.16 1.23
C ALA A 95 8.24 -4.04 2.45
N SER A 96 8.03 -5.36 2.35
CA SER A 96 8.37 -6.32 3.41
C SER A 96 9.87 -6.29 3.75
N VAL A 97 10.74 -6.24 2.73
CA VAL A 97 12.21 -6.17 2.91
C VAL A 97 12.62 -4.87 3.59
N PHE A 98 12.11 -3.72 3.15
CA PHE A 98 12.46 -2.43 3.77
C PHE A 98 11.88 -2.27 5.17
N MET A 99 10.70 -2.83 5.44
CA MET A 99 10.15 -2.91 6.79
C MET A 99 11.03 -3.79 7.71
N ALA A 100 11.46 -4.96 7.23
CA ALA A 100 12.39 -5.81 7.96
C ALA A 100 13.71 -5.07 8.21
N GLY A 101 14.27 -4.44 7.18
CA GLY A 101 15.49 -3.62 7.27
C GLY A 101 15.42 -2.55 8.36
N SER A 102 14.26 -1.89 8.51
CA SER A 102 14.05 -0.90 9.57
C SER A 102 14.21 -1.46 10.99
N GLY A 103 14.12 -2.78 11.17
CA GLY A 103 14.35 -3.48 12.44
C GLY A 103 15.81 -3.89 12.69
N PHE A 104 16.75 -3.55 11.80
CA PHE A 104 18.18 -3.91 11.94
C PHE A 104 19.12 -2.71 12.06
N PHE A 105 18.65 -1.52 11.69
CA PHE A 105 19.46 -0.30 11.72
C PHE A 105 19.05 0.61 12.86
N THR A 106 20.05 1.25 13.49
CA THR A 106 19.88 2.30 14.50
C THR A 106 20.35 3.66 13.98
N ASP A 107 21.12 3.66 12.88
CA ASP A 107 21.59 4.88 12.23
C ASP A 107 20.43 5.62 11.55
N ALA A 108 20.34 6.92 11.80
CA ALA A 108 19.26 7.75 11.30
C ALA A 108 19.23 7.83 9.76
N THR A 109 20.40 7.88 9.12
CA THR A 109 20.50 7.97 7.65
C THR A 109 20.03 6.67 7.00
N ALA A 110 20.46 5.53 7.54
CA ALA A 110 20.00 4.23 7.08
C ALA A 110 18.48 4.08 7.20
N LEU A 111 17.91 4.50 8.33
CA LEU A 111 16.46 4.48 8.55
C LEU A 111 15.71 5.44 7.63
N LEU A 112 16.22 6.64 7.36
CA LEU A 112 15.65 7.57 6.36
C LEU A 112 15.59 6.94 4.97
N VAL A 113 16.68 6.28 4.55
CA VAL A 113 16.72 5.56 3.26
C VAL A 113 15.71 4.42 3.24
N GLN A 114 15.63 3.61 4.30
CA GLN A 114 14.64 2.54 4.41
C GLN A 114 13.21 3.09 4.32
N ARG A 115 12.92 4.21 4.98
CA ARG A 115 11.60 4.86 4.94
C ARG A 115 11.27 5.39 3.54
N LEU A 116 12.23 5.99 2.85
CA LEU A 116 12.07 6.47 1.47
C LEU A 116 11.78 5.29 0.53
N LEU A 117 12.59 4.25 0.58
CA LEU A 117 12.43 3.06 -0.29
C LEU A 117 11.13 2.30 0.00
N ALA A 118 10.74 2.19 1.27
CA ALA A 118 9.44 1.65 1.66
C ALA A 118 8.29 2.47 1.09
N GLY A 119 8.44 3.80 1.03
CA GLY A 119 7.47 4.69 0.37
C GLY A 119 7.34 4.42 -1.12
N VAL A 120 8.47 4.29 -1.84
CA VAL A 120 8.46 3.91 -3.27
C VAL A 120 7.72 2.59 -3.48
N ALA A 121 8.09 1.56 -2.73
CA ALA A 121 7.46 0.25 -2.80
C ALA A 121 5.95 0.32 -2.52
N SER A 122 5.55 1.09 -1.50
CA SER A 122 4.17 1.34 -1.12
C SER A 122 3.33 1.92 -2.27
N ALA A 123 3.87 2.90 -3.01
CA ALA A 123 3.18 3.50 -4.16
C ALA A 123 2.94 2.47 -5.29
N LEU A 124 3.93 1.63 -5.60
CA LEU A 124 3.79 0.56 -6.59
C LEU A 124 2.64 -0.39 -6.22
N VAL A 125 2.60 -0.81 -4.95
CA VAL A 125 1.54 -1.71 -4.45
C VAL A 125 0.16 -1.06 -4.57
N PHE A 126 0.02 0.17 -4.09
CA PHE A 126 -1.27 0.84 -4.03
C PHE A 126 -1.85 1.12 -5.42
N ILE A 127 -1.02 1.65 -6.32
CA ILE A 127 -1.47 2.03 -7.67
C ILE A 127 -1.73 0.78 -8.51
N ALA A 128 -0.82 -0.21 -8.50
CA ALA A 128 -1.02 -1.44 -9.25
C ALA A 128 -2.22 -2.25 -8.74
N GLY A 129 -2.39 -2.33 -7.42
CA GLY A 129 -3.54 -3.00 -6.81
C GLY A 129 -4.87 -2.30 -7.11
N GLY A 130 -4.90 -0.95 -7.04
CA GLY A 130 -6.06 -0.15 -7.41
C GLY A 130 -6.47 -0.33 -8.88
N LEU A 131 -5.47 -0.39 -9.78
CA LEU A 131 -5.71 -0.68 -11.20
C LEU A 131 -6.30 -2.10 -11.40
N LEU A 132 -5.80 -3.09 -10.67
CA LEU A 132 -6.33 -4.46 -10.73
C LEU A 132 -7.75 -4.53 -10.16
N ALA A 133 -8.03 -3.83 -9.06
CA ALA A 133 -9.37 -3.74 -8.48
C ALA A 133 -10.36 -3.05 -9.44
N ALA A 134 -9.94 -1.98 -10.11
CA ALA A 134 -10.76 -1.31 -11.13
C ALA A 134 -11.07 -2.23 -12.33
N ARG A 135 -10.06 -2.96 -12.84
CA ARG A 135 -10.25 -3.95 -13.91
C ARG A 135 -11.16 -5.11 -13.47
N LEU A 136 -11.01 -5.57 -12.24
CA LEU A 136 -11.89 -6.60 -11.67
C LEU A 136 -13.33 -6.09 -11.56
N GLY A 137 -13.53 -4.86 -11.08
CA GLY A 137 -14.85 -4.23 -11.00
C GLY A 137 -15.51 -4.01 -12.35
N ALA A 138 -14.72 -3.77 -13.40
CA ALA A 138 -15.23 -3.63 -14.77
C ALA A 138 -15.87 -4.92 -15.31
N LEU A 139 -15.50 -6.11 -14.79
CA LEU A 139 -16.17 -7.37 -15.13
C LEU A 139 -17.60 -7.48 -14.56
N ALA A 140 -17.91 -6.68 -13.55
CA ALA A 140 -19.23 -6.62 -12.93
C ALA A 140 -19.60 -5.16 -12.58
N PRO A 141 -20.03 -4.36 -13.57
CA PRO A 141 -20.21 -2.92 -13.40
C PRO A 141 -21.18 -2.53 -12.26
N LYS A 142 -22.19 -3.35 -12.01
CA LYS A 142 -23.15 -3.13 -10.90
C LYS A 142 -22.50 -3.25 -9.51
N GLN A 143 -21.41 -3.98 -9.38
CA GLN A 143 -20.66 -4.23 -8.13
C GLN A 143 -19.34 -3.46 -8.06
N MET A 144 -19.03 -2.62 -9.06
CA MET A 144 -17.75 -1.90 -9.15
C MET A 144 -17.44 -1.10 -7.89
N GLY A 145 -18.44 -0.36 -7.37
CA GLY A 145 -18.29 0.41 -6.12
C GLY A 145 -17.94 -0.46 -4.91
N LEU A 146 -18.53 -1.66 -4.80
CA LEU A 146 -18.24 -2.61 -3.72
C LEU A 146 -16.82 -3.18 -3.84
N VAL A 147 -16.39 -3.54 -5.06
CA VAL A 147 -15.03 -4.05 -5.32
C VAL A 147 -13.97 -3.02 -4.96
N LEU A 148 -14.16 -1.77 -5.40
CA LEU A 148 -13.24 -0.67 -5.06
C LEU A 148 -13.29 -0.32 -3.58
N GLY A 149 -14.48 -0.31 -2.97
CA GLY A 149 -14.65 -0.10 -1.53
C GLY A 149 -13.93 -1.15 -0.70
N LEU A 150 -14.00 -2.43 -1.07
CA LEU A 150 -13.24 -3.52 -0.44
C LEU A 150 -11.74 -3.29 -0.58
N TYR A 151 -11.25 -2.97 -1.78
CA TYR A 151 -9.83 -2.73 -2.01
C TYR A 151 -9.30 -1.59 -1.13
N TYR A 152 -9.91 -0.42 -1.19
CA TYR A 152 -9.46 0.75 -0.42
C TYR A 152 -9.70 0.61 1.08
N GLY A 153 -10.75 -0.14 1.49
CA GLY A 153 -11.00 -0.50 2.88
C GLY A 153 -9.88 -1.32 3.52
N GLY A 154 -9.06 -1.99 2.69
CA GLY A 154 -7.85 -2.69 3.15
C GLY A 154 -6.87 -1.81 3.92
N ALA A 155 -6.80 -0.50 3.62
CA ALA A 155 -5.98 0.42 4.40
C ALA A 155 -6.39 0.42 5.88
N GLY A 156 -7.70 0.42 6.17
CA GLY A 156 -8.24 0.32 7.53
C GLY A 156 -7.85 -1.00 8.20
N LEU A 157 -7.90 -2.13 7.47
CA LEU A 157 -7.43 -3.43 8.00
C LEU A 157 -5.96 -3.37 8.39
N GLY A 158 -5.11 -2.77 7.57
CA GLY A 158 -3.69 -2.61 7.86
C GLY A 158 -3.42 -1.70 9.06
N ILE A 159 -4.20 -0.62 9.23
CA ILE A 159 -4.14 0.26 10.40
C ILE A 159 -4.51 -0.53 11.66
N THR A 160 -5.62 -1.25 11.63
CA THR A 160 -6.09 -2.08 12.76
C THR A 160 -5.05 -3.12 13.13
N LEU A 161 -4.50 -3.84 12.14
CA LEU A 161 -3.45 -4.83 12.38
C LEU A 161 -2.20 -4.19 13.01
N SER A 162 -1.79 -3.02 12.52
CA SER A 162 -0.65 -2.28 13.10
C SER A 162 -0.92 -1.85 14.54
N ALA A 163 -2.14 -1.37 14.83
CA ALA A 163 -2.56 -0.97 16.16
C ALA A 163 -2.59 -2.12 17.18
N LEU A 164 -2.76 -3.35 16.71
CA LEU A 164 -2.69 -4.56 17.54
C LEU A 164 -1.26 -5.09 17.67
N LEU A 165 -0.53 -5.19 16.54
CA LEU A 165 0.80 -5.81 16.51
C LEU A 165 1.87 -4.94 17.19
N VAL A 166 1.84 -3.63 16.98
CA VAL A 166 2.92 -2.75 17.48
C VAL A 166 2.95 -2.71 19.00
N PRO A 167 1.84 -2.40 19.71
CA PRO A 167 1.86 -2.43 21.18
C PRO A 167 2.21 -3.80 21.76
N SER A 168 1.66 -4.87 21.17
CA SER A 168 1.94 -6.24 21.62
C SER A 168 3.42 -6.60 21.48
N ALA A 169 4.05 -6.23 20.36
CA ALA A 169 5.47 -6.47 20.14
C ALA A 169 6.37 -5.61 21.07
N LEU A 170 5.99 -4.35 21.30
CA LEU A 170 6.70 -3.48 22.26
C LEU A 170 6.61 -4.00 23.68
N GLN A 171 5.43 -4.47 24.09
CA GLN A 171 5.23 -5.07 25.41
C GLN A 171 6.05 -6.34 25.58
N ALA A 172 6.04 -7.23 24.59
CA ALA A 172 6.82 -8.47 24.60
C ALA A 172 8.33 -8.23 24.63
N ALA A 173 8.79 -7.10 24.09
CA ALA A 173 10.19 -6.71 24.04
C ALA A 173 10.58 -5.73 25.17
N THR A 174 9.77 -5.60 26.24
CA THR A 174 10.09 -4.74 27.37
C THR A 174 11.41 -5.17 28.01
N GLY A 175 12.31 -4.21 28.24
CA GLY A 175 13.64 -4.46 28.79
C GLY A 175 14.69 -4.98 27.78
N VAL A 176 14.30 -5.18 26.52
CA VAL A 176 15.24 -5.55 25.46
C VAL A 176 15.78 -4.28 24.79
N PRO A 177 17.10 -4.11 24.62
CA PRO A 177 17.67 -3.01 23.84
C PRO A 177 17.05 -2.96 22.44
N HIS A 178 16.65 -1.77 22.00
CA HIS A 178 15.99 -1.57 20.71
C HIS A 178 14.73 -2.43 20.51
N GLY A 179 13.93 -2.62 21.58
CA GLY A 179 12.73 -3.47 21.55
C GLY A 179 11.73 -3.13 20.43
N TRP A 180 11.71 -1.88 19.96
CA TRP A 180 10.92 -1.44 18.80
C TRP A 180 11.26 -2.19 17.49
N ALA A 181 12.49 -2.74 17.38
CA ALA A 181 12.90 -3.53 16.22
C ALA A 181 12.03 -4.80 16.03
N TRP A 182 11.56 -5.40 17.12
CA TRP A 182 10.66 -6.56 17.05
C TRP A 182 9.32 -6.21 16.41
N ALA A 183 8.79 -5.02 16.66
CA ALA A 183 7.57 -4.56 16.01
C ALA A 183 7.77 -4.38 14.50
N TRP A 184 8.91 -3.82 14.05
CA TRP A 184 9.24 -3.76 12.62
C TRP A 184 9.31 -5.15 11.97
N ARG A 185 9.92 -6.13 12.65
CA ARG A 185 10.02 -7.51 12.16
C ARG A 185 8.65 -8.18 12.11
N ALA A 186 7.80 -7.98 13.10
CA ALA A 186 6.43 -8.50 13.11
C ALA A 186 5.60 -7.92 11.95
N LEU A 187 5.70 -6.60 11.73
CA LEU A 187 5.04 -5.93 10.60
C LEU A 187 5.56 -6.42 9.24
N ALA A 188 6.88 -6.62 9.13
CA ALA A 188 7.49 -7.17 7.92
C ALA A 188 6.99 -8.59 7.62
N LEU A 189 6.84 -9.43 8.64
CA LEU A 189 6.27 -10.78 8.50
C LEU A 189 4.80 -10.70 8.04
N ALA A 190 4.01 -9.81 8.63
CA ALA A 190 2.63 -9.59 8.19
C ALA A 190 2.55 -9.14 6.72
N CYS A 191 3.45 -8.21 6.29
CA CYS A 191 3.57 -7.81 4.89
C CYS A 191 3.98 -8.98 3.98
N LEU A 192 4.90 -9.83 4.42
CA LEU A 192 5.35 -11.00 3.65
C LEU A 192 4.23 -12.03 3.48
N LEU A 193 3.46 -12.30 4.52
CA LEU A 193 2.29 -13.17 4.45
C LEU A 193 1.22 -12.61 3.50
N ALA A 194 0.94 -11.31 3.60
CA ALA A 194 0.06 -10.62 2.65
C ALA A 194 0.59 -10.72 1.22
N THR A 195 1.90 -10.58 1.01
CA THR A 195 2.55 -10.73 -0.31
C THR A 195 2.35 -12.13 -0.88
N ALA A 196 2.45 -13.18 -0.07
CA ALA A 196 2.19 -14.55 -0.52
C ALA A 196 0.75 -14.73 -1.02
N VAL A 197 -0.24 -14.17 -0.30
CA VAL A 197 -1.65 -14.17 -0.73
C VAL A 197 -1.81 -13.37 -2.02
N LEU A 198 -1.21 -12.18 -2.11
CA LEU A 198 -1.26 -11.34 -3.32
C LEU A 198 -0.62 -12.02 -4.53
N ALA A 199 0.48 -12.75 -4.35
CA ALA A 199 1.12 -13.52 -5.40
C ALA A 199 0.20 -14.65 -5.91
N TRP A 200 -0.44 -15.37 -4.98
CA TRP A 200 -1.40 -16.43 -5.32
C TRP A 200 -2.61 -15.88 -6.09
N VAL A 201 -3.25 -14.83 -5.57
CA VAL A 201 -4.39 -14.17 -6.23
C VAL A 201 -3.97 -13.53 -7.55
N GLY A 202 -2.76 -12.98 -7.62
CA GLY A 202 -2.20 -12.39 -8.84
C GLY A 202 -2.15 -13.37 -10.01
N GLN A 203 -1.88 -14.67 -9.77
CA GLN A 203 -1.92 -15.68 -10.83
C GLN A 203 -3.35 -15.90 -11.34
N ARG A 204 -4.35 -15.90 -10.44
CA ARG A 204 -5.76 -15.99 -10.81
C ARG A 204 -6.21 -14.78 -11.63
N LEU A 205 -5.77 -13.58 -11.23
CA LEU A 205 -6.07 -12.34 -11.95
C LEU A 205 -5.44 -12.28 -13.35
N LYS A 206 -4.25 -12.80 -13.54
CA LYS A 206 -3.63 -12.89 -14.89
C LYS A 206 -4.53 -13.64 -15.86
N VAL A 207 -5.07 -14.77 -15.43
CA VAL A 207 -5.96 -15.59 -16.27
C VAL A 207 -7.31 -14.89 -16.49
N LEU A 208 -7.90 -14.36 -15.41
CA LEU A 208 -9.22 -13.75 -15.45
C LEU A 208 -9.26 -12.45 -16.28
N LEU A 209 -8.19 -11.63 -16.21
CA LEU A 209 -8.11 -10.35 -16.89
C LEU A 209 -7.41 -10.41 -18.25
N ALA A 210 -6.91 -11.56 -18.68
CA ALA A 210 -6.22 -11.70 -19.97
C ALA A 210 -7.04 -11.19 -21.17
N PRO A 211 -8.35 -11.48 -21.28
CA PRO A 211 -9.17 -10.98 -22.39
C PRO A 211 -9.38 -9.46 -22.38
N ALA A 212 -9.48 -8.86 -21.17
CA ALA A 212 -9.69 -7.43 -21.00
C ALA A 212 -8.40 -6.59 -21.20
N ALA A 213 -7.23 -7.23 -21.15
CA ALA A 213 -5.95 -6.54 -21.35
C ALA A 213 -5.75 -6.08 -22.81
N SER A 214 -6.48 -6.67 -23.75
CA SER A 214 -6.40 -6.36 -25.18
C SER A 214 -7.43 -5.32 -25.64
N ALA A 215 -8.38 -4.94 -24.79
CA ALA A 215 -9.35 -3.92 -25.13
C ALA A 215 -8.71 -2.52 -24.93
N PRO A 216 -8.75 -1.64 -25.94
CA PRO A 216 -8.43 -0.24 -25.75
C PRO A 216 -9.30 0.32 -24.62
N LEU A 217 -8.73 1.16 -23.77
CA LEU A 217 -9.51 1.93 -22.79
C LEU A 217 -10.31 3.00 -23.59
N GLU A 218 -11.36 2.56 -24.27
CA GLU A 218 -12.28 3.48 -24.94
C GLU A 218 -12.98 4.34 -23.87
N GLY A 219 -12.80 5.63 -23.94
CA GLY A 219 -13.59 6.57 -23.15
C GLY A 219 -12.91 7.81 -22.57
N PHE A 220 -11.62 8.00 -22.76
CA PHE A 220 -10.93 9.20 -22.27
C PHE A 220 -10.37 10.08 -23.41
N GLU A 221 -11.13 10.29 -24.47
CA GLU A 221 -10.76 11.26 -25.52
C GLU A 221 -11.10 12.71 -25.16
N ARG A 222 -11.50 13.00 -23.92
CA ARG A 222 -11.66 14.41 -23.51
C ARG A 222 -10.28 15.01 -23.24
N PRO A 223 -9.91 16.12 -23.91
CA PRO A 223 -8.64 16.77 -23.64
C PRO A 223 -8.59 17.17 -22.16
N PHE A 224 -7.49 16.78 -21.48
CA PHE A 224 -7.30 17.06 -20.07
C PHE A 224 -7.20 18.58 -19.85
N LYS A 225 -8.11 19.14 -19.08
CA LYS A 225 -8.13 20.57 -18.75
C LYS A 225 -7.58 20.79 -17.35
N TRP A 226 -6.40 21.38 -17.26
CA TRP A 226 -5.74 21.68 -15.99
C TRP A 226 -6.59 22.55 -15.05
N LEU A 227 -7.34 23.51 -15.58
CA LEU A 227 -8.20 24.40 -14.79
C LEU A 227 -9.34 23.64 -14.07
N ASP A 228 -9.89 22.61 -14.70
CA ASP A 228 -10.95 21.79 -14.10
C ASP A 228 -10.38 20.87 -13.00
N PHE A 229 -9.11 20.52 -13.08
CA PHE A 229 -8.44 19.62 -12.14
C PHE A 229 -7.73 20.38 -10.98
N ALA A 230 -7.35 21.63 -11.17
CA ALA A 230 -6.61 22.43 -10.20
C ALA A 230 -7.30 22.52 -8.81
N PRO A 231 -8.63 22.75 -8.68
CA PRO A 231 -9.30 22.79 -7.38
C PRO A 231 -9.20 21.46 -6.62
N VAL A 232 -9.26 20.32 -7.34
CA VAL A 232 -9.13 19.00 -6.75
C VAL A 232 -7.71 18.78 -6.23
N LEU A 233 -6.68 19.21 -7.00
CA LEU A 233 -5.28 19.15 -6.56
C LEU A 233 -5.03 20.00 -5.32
N VAL A 234 -5.55 21.23 -5.28
CA VAL A 234 -5.42 22.14 -4.12
C VAL A 234 -6.10 21.52 -2.90
N GLY A 235 -7.32 20.98 -3.04
CA GLY A 235 -8.03 20.30 -1.96
C GLY A 235 -7.24 19.11 -1.42
N TYR A 236 -6.66 18.31 -2.30
CA TYR A 236 -5.80 17.17 -1.92
C TYR A 236 -4.50 17.61 -1.22
N LEU A 237 -3.88 18.70 -1.69
CA LEU A 237 -2.71 19.28 -1.05
C LEU A 237 -3.01 19.73 0.37
N LEU A 238 -4.07 20.50 0.58
CA LEU A 238 -4.48 21.00 1.90
C LEU A 238 -4.85 19.86 2.85
N PHE A 239 -5.60 18.88 2.35
CA PHE A 239 -5.90 17.67 3.12
C PHE A 239 -4.63 16.94 3.53
N GLY A 240 -3.68 16.72 2.60
CA GLY A 240 -2.42 16.03 2.86
C GLY A 240 -1.56 16.74 3.90
N MET A 241 -1.49 18.08 3.85
CA MET A 241 -0.73 18.88 4.82
C MET A 241 -1.28 18.72 6.25
N GLY A 242 -2.61 18.83 6.44
CA GLY A 242 -3.24 18.66 7.75
C GLY A 242 -3.14 17.21 8.26
N TYR A 243 -3.41 16.27 7.39
CA TYR A 243 -3.43 14.84 7.70
C TYR A 243 -2.07 14.30 8.16
N ILE A 244 -0.98 14.64 7.45
CA ILE A 244 0.38 14.13 7.77
C ILE A 244 0.83 14.62 9.14
N GLY A 245 0.62 15.90 9.46
CA GLY A 245 0.95 16.48 10.75
C GLY A 245 0.23 15.77 11.90
N TYR A 246 -1.07 15.64 11.78
CA TYR A 246 -1.90 14.96 12.78
C TYR A 246 -1.46 13.51 12.99
N MET A 247 -1.37 12.72 11.92
CA MET A 247 -1.05 11.29 12.00
C MET A 247 0.37 10.99 12.47
N THR A 248 1.29 11.94 12.31
CA THR A 248 2.68 11.74 12.78
C THR A 248 2.80 11.97 14.28
N PHE A 249 2.10 12.96 14.82
CA PHE A 249 2.35 13.45 16.17
C PHE A 249 1.23 13.20 17.18
N VAL A 250 0.04 12.72 16.76
CA VAL A 250 -1.08 12.50 17.68
C VAL A 250 -0.70 11.54 18.82
N VAL A 251 -0.09 10.41 18.50
CA VAL A 251 0.33 9.41 19.51
C VAL A 251 1.41 9.96 20.42
N ALA A 252 2.34 10.76 19.88
CA ALA A 252 3.39 11.41 20.67
C ALA A 252 2.86 12.54 21.58
N ALA A 253 1.73 13.15 21.24
CA ALA A 253 1.08 14.17 22.07
C ALA A 253 0.30 13.57 23.24
N GLU A 254 -0.33 12.40 23.03
CA GLU A 254 -1.09 11.69 24.08
C GLU A 254 -0.20 10.96 25.08
N SER A 255 1.08 10.72 24.77
CA SER A 255 2.04 10.05 25.66
C SER A 255 2.74 10.99 26.67
N ARG A 256 2.30 12.24 26.79
CA ARG A 256 2.78 13.22 27.78
C ARG A 256 1.82 13.31 28.96
#